data_3a30ca9cb65d49bf82e5c0c0922b32c0
#
_entry.id   3a30ca9cb65d49bf82e5c0c0922b32c0
#
_cell.length_a   1.000
_cell.length_b   1.000
_cell.length_c   1.000
_cell.angle_alpha   90.00
_cell.angle_beta   90.00
_cell.angle_gamma   90.00
#
_symmetry.space_group_name_H-M   'P 1'
#
loop_
_entity.id
_entity.type
_entity.pdbx_description
1 polymer ?
#
loop_
_entity_poly.entity_id
_entity_poly.type
_entity_poly.pdbx_seq_one_letter_code
_entity_poly.pdbx_strand_id
1 'polypeptide(L)'
;MLKKRFEKIDFSERITDNSEYIKLFIETISTAGIGNYDLNDRFFEIVKGLKIIISLTERDYDNYINNFSFEKLKSKFKEERNKYFENLEKNIDLISKQVVSFPLTFAATAFASYQVKDKSLVLILILVGYSLYTFIAIKILNITSYNVECLENDITKEEEIIKNSYSKNHNDFEEDFEKIRKKTNKIKDLVFYLRRILFSMLFLFFVYSIFQILSKKSEKSIDSILIPTEKIKFIVVDSLHNNLKHKNIKAKKISK
;
A
#
# COMPACT_ATOMS: atom_id res chain seq x y z
N MET A 1 -33.03 -19.78 4.17
CA MET A 1 -33.84 -20.26 5.34
C MET A 1 -34.85 -19.22 5.85
N LEU A 2 -34.70 -17.95 5.63
CA LEU A 2 -35.66 -16.89 6.06
C LEU A 2 -36.94 -16.86 5.21
N LYS A 3 -36.89 -17.21 3.92
CA LYS A 3 -38.07 -17.19 3.02
C LYS A 3 -39.23 -18.11 3.46
N LYS A 4 -38.94 -19.23 4.10
CA LYS A 4 -39.98 -20.18 4.58
C LYS A 4 -40.67 -19.79 5.88
N ARG A 5 -40.20 -18.80 6.62
CA ARG A 5 -40.80 -18.34 7.89
C ARG A 5 -41.89 -17.29 7.69
N PHE A 6 -41.91 -16.62 6.54
CA PHE A 6 -42.87 -15.57 6.21
C PHE A 6 -44.16 -16.10 5.55
N GLU A 7 -44.18 -17.36 5.12
CA GLU A 7 -45.33 -17.95 4.38
C GLU A 7 -46.56 -18.32 5.27
N LYS A 8 -46.50 -18.05 6.57
CA LYS A 8 -47.58 -18.43 7.51
C LYS A 8 -48.12 -17.31 8.39
N ILE A 9 -47.84 -16.05 8.08
CA ILE A 9 -48.50 -14.95 8.79
C ILE A 9 -49.83 -14.71 8.07
N ASP A 10 -50.91 -14.98 8.78
CA ASP A 10 -52.27 -14.76 8.27
C ASP A 10 -52.47 -13.28 7.89
N PHE A 11 -53.26 -13.04 6.84
CA PHE A 11 -53.61 -11.68 6.37
C PHE A 11 -54.14 -10.79 7.48
N SER A 12 -54.93 -11.36 8.40
CA SER A 12 -55.48 -10.66 9.57
C SER A 12 -54.39 -10.11 10.50
N GLU A 13 -53.30 -10.86 10.71
CA GLU A 13 -52.16 -10.47 11.56
C GLU A 13 -51.33 -9.37 10.87
N ARG A 14 -51.12 -9.45 9.58
CA ARG A 14 -50.43 -8.41 8.81
C ARG A 14 -51.15 -7.07 8.81
N ILE A 15 -52.48 -7.08 8.68
CA ILE A 15 -53.30 -5.85 8.75
C ILE A 15 -53.29 -5.24 10.16
N THR A 16 -53.19 -6.04 11.22
CA THR A 16 -53.25 -5.52 12.57
C THR A 16 -51.92 -4.91 13.03
N ASP A 17 -50.82 -5.51 12.68
CA ASP A 17 -49.52 -5.20 13.27
C ASP A 17 -48.56 -4.40 12.35
N ASN A 18 -48.88 -4.22 11.05
CA ASN A 18 -47.99 -3.57 10.10
C ASN A 18 -48.63 -2.34 9.44
N SER A 19 -48.26 -1.16 9.91
CA SER A 19 -48.78 0.12 9.41
C SER A 19 -48.50 0.35 7.93
N GLU A 20 -47.35 -0.11 7.41
CA GLU A 20 -46.98 0.05 5.99
C GLU A 20 -47.81 -0.88 5.09
N TYR A 21 -48.10 -2.11 5.58
CA TYR A 21 -48.98 -3.03 4.86
C TYR A 21 -50.38 -2.48 4.75
N ILE A 22 -50.90 -1.86 5.84
CA ILE A 22 -52.23 -1.19 5.84
C ILE A 22 -52.29 -0.07 4.82
N LYS A 23 -51.25 0.79 4.76
CA LYS A 23 -51.20 1.88 3.77
C LYS A 23 -51.23 1.36 2.34
N LEU A 24 -50.40 0.35 2.01
CA LEU A 24 -50.42 -0.28 0.70
C LEU A 24 -51.74 -0.95 0.37
N PHE A 25 -52.40 -1.57 1.37
CA PHE A 25 -53.71 -2.17 1.15
C PHE A 25 -54.78 -1.11 0.82
N ILE A 26 -54.80 0.00 1.56
CA ILE A 26 -55.68 1.13 1.28
C ILE A 26 -55.41 1.73 -0.09
N GLU A 27 -54.16 1.91 -0.46
CA GLU A 27 -53.76 2.42 -1.76
C GLU A 27 -54.20 1.48 -2.88
N THR A 28 -54.01 0.17 -2.72
CA THR A 28 -54.44 -0.85 -3.67
C THR A 28 -55.94 -0.82 -3.88
N ILE A 29 -56.74 -0.66 -2.81
CA ILE A 29 -58.18 -0.49 -2.89
C ILE A 29 -58.57 0.77 -3.68
N SER A 30 -57.89 1.89 -3.41
CA SER A 30 -58.13 3.15 -4.11
C SER A 30 -57.84 3.09 -5.57
N THR A 31 -56.73 2.43 -5.96
CA THR A 31 -56.30 2.31 -7.37
C THR A 31 -57.04 1.25 -8.16
N ALA A 32 -57.70 0.28 -7.49
CA ALA A 32 -58.48 -0.78 -8.18
C ALA A 32 -59.77 -0.28 -8.87
N GLY A 33 -59.95 1.03 -9.01
CA GLY A 33 -61.09 1.63 -9.71
C GLY A 33 -62.43 1.54 -8.98
N ILE A 34 -62.42 1.11 -7.74
CA ILE A 34 -63.59 0.94 -6.88
C ILE A 34 -64.30 2.28 -6.58
N GLY A 35 -63.54 3.41 -6.72
CA GLY A 35 -64.07 4.76 -6.60
C GLY A 35 -65.17 5.16 -7.57
N ASN A 36 -65.28 4.46 -8.67
CA ASN A 36 -66.28 4.74 -9.74
C ASN A 36 -67.67 4.10 -9.48
N TYR A 37 -67.77 3.25 -8.45
CA TYR A 37 -69.03 2.61 -8.10
C TYR A 37 -69.81 3.44 -7.12
N ASP A 38 -71.16 3.28 -7.11
CA ASP A 38 -72.03 3.91 -6.09
C ASP A 38 -71.71 3.37 -4.67
N LEU A 39 -71.91 4.16 -3.67
CA LEU A 39 -71.50 3.83 -2.28
C LEU A 39 -72.00 2.46 -1.80
N ASN A 40 -73.20 2.07 -2.21
CA ASN A 40 -73.81 0.79 -1.82
C ASN A 40 -73.16 -0.42 -2.55
N ASP A 41 -72.62 -0.22 -3.74
CA ASP A 41 -72.01 -1.28 -4.54
C ASP A 41 -70.52 -1.46 -4.26
N ARG A 42 -69.86 -0.43 -3.75
CA ARG A 42 -68.43 -0.46 -3.43
C ARG A 42 -68.02 -1.62 -2.52
N PHE A 43 -68.80 -1.85 -1.49
CA PHE A 43 -68.52 -2.94 -0.55
C PHE A 43 -68.53 -4.31 -1.22
N PHE A 44 -69.55 -4.57 -2.06
CA PHE A 44 -69.63 -5.83 -2.78
C PHE A 44 -68.54 -6.02 -3.82
N GLU A 45 -68.14 -4.97 -4.52
CA GLU A 45 -67.04 -5.03 -5.43
C GLU A 45 -65.69 -5.24 -4.73
N ILE A 46 -65.46 -4.62 -3.56
CA ILE A 46 -64.28 -4.90 -2.72
C ILE A 46 -64.27 -6.38 -2.32
N VAL A 47 -65.38 -6.91 -1.84
CA VAL A 47 -65.49 -8.32 -1.40
C VAL A 47 -65.23 -9.28 -2.57
N LYS A 48 -65.84 -9.02 -3.76
CA LYS A 48 -65.61 -9.83 -4.97
C LYS A 48 -64.16 -9.81 -5.42
N GLY A 49 -63.49 -8.63 -5.34
CA GLY A 49 -62.11 -8.40 -5.74
C GLY A 49 -61.10 -8.72 -4.64
N LEU A 50 -61.51 -9.07 -3.43
CA LEU A 50 -60.65 -9.14 -2.23
C LEU A 50 -59.41 -10.01 -2.44
N LYS A 51 -59.54 -11.17 -3.06
CA LYS A 51 -58.42 -12.06 -3.38
C LYS A 51 -57.37 -11.42 -4.26
N ILE A 52 -57.79 -10.66 -5.27
CA ILE A 52 -56.91 -9.95 -6.19
C ILE A 52 -56.22 -8.78 -5.47
N ILE A 53 -57.03 -8.02 -4.69
CA ILE A 53 -56.52 -6.89 -3.90
C ILE A 53 -55.41 -7.36 -2.92
N ILE A 54 -55.65 -8.45 -2.17
CA ILE A 54 -54.68 -9.04 -1.26
C ILE A 54 -53.40 -9.45 -2.03
N SER A 55 -53.54 -10.16 -3.14
CA SER A 55 -52.38 -10.60 -3.94
C SER A 55 -51.56 -9.42 -4.50
N LEU A 56 -52.22 -8.35 -4.92
CA LEU A 56 -51.54 -7.12 -5.35
C LEU A 56 -50.82 -6.43 -4.18
N THR A 57 -51.49 -6.30 -3.04
CA THR A 57 -50.89 -5.72 -1.83
C THR A 57 -49.70 -6.53 -1.36
N GLU A 58 -49.77 -7.86 -1.36
CA GLU A 58 -48.64 -8.72 -1.01
C GLU A 58 -47.45 -8.52 -1.95
N ARG A 59 -47.71 -8.47 -3.26
CA ARG A 59 -46.66 -8.17 -4.23
C ARG A 59 -46.02 -6.80 -4.02
N ASP A 60 -46.85 -5.78 -3.77
CA ASP A 60 -46.36 -4.41 -3.58
C ASP A 60 -45.65 -4.23 -2.24
N TYR A 61 -46.07 -4.96 -1.21
CA TYR A 61 -45.38 -5.05 0.06
C TYR A 61 -44.04 -5.78 -0.06
N ASP A 62 -43.96 -6.89 -0.77
CA ASP A 62 -42.70 -7.58 -1.04
C ASP A 62 -41.71 -6.68 -1.83
N ASN A 63 -42.20 -5.93 -2.80
CA ASN A 63 -41.42 -4.93 -3.51
C ASN A 63 -40.93 -3.81 -2.58
N TYR A 64 -41.80 -3.31 -1.70
CA TYR A 64 -41.44 -2.29 -0.71
C TYR A 64 -40.35 -2.78 0.25
N ILE A 65 -40.50 -3.99 0.82
CA ILE A 65 -39.50 -4.58 1.71
C ILE A 65 -38.17 -4.82 0.97
N ASN A 66 -38.21 -5.29 -0.27
CA ASN A 66 -37.01 -5.50 -1.07
C ASN A 66 -36.31 -4.16 -1.35
N ASN A 67 -37.04 -3.12 -1.72
CA ASN A 67 -36.49 -1.79 -1.98
C ASN A 67 -35.94 -1.15 -0.69
N PHE A 68 -36.66 -1.28 0.42
CA PHE A 68 -36.19 -0.78 1.72
C PHE A 68 -34.90 -1.48 2.18
N SER A 69 -34.83 -2.80 2.02
CA SER A 69 -33.65 -3.60 2.32
C SER A 69 -32.49 -3.23 1.42
N PHE A 70 -32.75 -2.96 0.15
CA PHE A 70 -31.77 -2.50 -0.81
C PHE A 70 -31.22 -1.10 -0.49
N GLU A 71 -32.09 -0.13 -0.19
CA GLU A 71 -31.66 1.23 0.21
C GLU A 71 -30.83 1.22 1.49
N LYS A 72 -31.22 0.40 2.47
CA LYS A 72 -30.44 0.19 3.70
C LYS A 72 -29.07 -0.42 3.41
N LEU A 73 -29.00 -1.41 2.52
CA LEU A 73 -27.74 -2.00 2.06
C LEU A 73 -26.88 -0.95 1.36
N LYS A 74 -27.46 -0.18 0.45
CA LYS A 74 -26.78 0.88 -0.32
C LYS A 74 -26.20 1.95 0.61
N SER A 75 -26.94 2.35 1.64
CA SER A 75 -26.47 3.29 2.65
C SER A 75 -25.28 2.72 3.44
N LYS A 76 -25.39 1.46 3.89
CA LYS A 76 -24.32 0.76 4.60
C LYS A 76 -23.08 0.61 3.74
N PHE A 77 -23.24 0.20 2.49
CA PHE A 77 -22.13 0.07 1.54
C PHE A 77 -21.40 1.41 1.31
N LYS A 78 -22.14 2.52 1.19
CA LYS A 78 -21.52 3.85 1.06
C LYS A 78 -20.65 4.20 2.27
N GLU A 79 -21.08 3.85 3.48
CA GLU A 79 -20.28 4.05 4.69
C GLU A 79 -19.01 3.20 4.68
N GLU A 80 -19.13 1.90 4.35
CA GLU A 80 -18.00 0.98 4.26
C GLU A 80 -17.03 1.38 3.15
N ARG A 81 -17.55 1.77 1.98
CA ARG A 81 -16.74 2.33 0.88
C ARG A 81 -15.89 3.51 1.34
N ASN A 82 -16.45 4.43 2.11
CA ASN A 82 -15.70 5.57 2.64
C ASN A 82 -14.57 5.12 3.58
N LYS A 83 -14.81 4.11 4.43
CA LYS A 83 -13.78 3.48 5.27
C LYS A 83 -12.67 2.83 4.42
N TYR A 84 -13.02 2.16 3.31
CA TYR A 84 -12.02 1.61 2.38
C TYR A 84 -11.16 2.71 1.77
N PHE A 85 -11.75 3.81 1.30
CA PHE A 85 -10.98 4.94 0.77
C PHE A 85 -10.08 5.57 1.83
N GLU A 86 -10.56 5.76 3.05
CA GLU A 86 -9.76 6.29 4.16
C GLU A 86 -8.56 5.38 4.48
N ASN A 87 -8.76 4.07 4.52
CA ASN A 87 -7.68 3.10 4.73
C ASN A 87 -6.66 3.11 3.58
N LEU A 88 -7.11 3.23 2.33
CA LEU A 88 -6.21 3.38 1.18
C LEU A 88 -5.40 4.67 1.27
N GLU A 89 -6.02 5.79 1.67
CA GLU A 89 -5.33 7.07 1.86
C GLU A 89 -4.27 7.01 2.96
N LYS A 90 -4.58 6.39 4.10
CA LYS A 90 -3.58 6.15 5.16
C LYS A 90 -2.37 5.36 4.66
N ASN A 91 -2.59 4.33 3.84
CA ASN A 91 -1.48 3.58 3.23
C ASN A 91 -0.68 4.43 2.23
N ILE A 92 -1.34 5.29 1.44
CA ILE A 92 -0.67 6.23 0.53
C ILE A 92 0.19 7.23 1.31
N ASP A 93 -0.31 7.77 2.41
CA ASP A 93 0.42 8.71 3.26
C ASP A 93 1.70 8.08 3.86
N LEU A 94 1.61 6.83 4.32
CA LEU A 94 2.77 6.09 4.80
C LEU A 94 3.82 5.92 3.71
N ILE A 95 3.41 5.56 2.50
CA ILE A 95 4.29 5.42 1.34
C ILE A 95 4.88 6.77 0.94
N SER A 96 4.09 7.83 0.90
CA SER A 96 4.52 9.18 0.51
C SER A 96 5.62 9.71 1.42
N LYS A 97 5.51 9.49 2.73
CA LYS A 97 6.56 9.83 3.70
C LYS A 97 7.87 9.10 3.39
N GLN A 98 7.79 7.84 2.98
CA GLN A 98 8.96 7.05 2.60
C GLN A 98 9.57 7.53 1.28
N VAL A 99 8.75 7.84 0.26
CA VAL A 99 9.19 8.37 -1.04
C VAL A 99 10.09 9.60 -0.88
N VAL A 100 9.77 10.49 0.06
CA VAL A 100 10.59 11.68 0.34
C VAL A 100 11.82 11.33 1.20
N SER A 101 11.68 10.44 2.16
CA SER A 101 12.76 10.06 3.08
C SER A 101 13.90 9.31 2.39
N PHE A 102 13.61 8.44 1.43
CA PHE A 102 14.64 7.59 0.79
C PHE A 102 15.72 8.36 0.02
N PRO A 103 15.39 9.29 -0.90
CA PRO A 103 16.40 10.08 -1.59
C PRO A 103 17.22 10.94 -0.63
N LEU A 104 16.58 11.53 0.38
CA LEU A 104 17.25 12.36 1.36
C LEU A 104 18.25 11.56 2.19
N THR A 105 17.85 10.38 2.69
CA THR A 105 18.71 9.49 3.45
C THR A 105 19.88 9.00 2.59
N PHE A 106 19.60 8.64 1.34
CA PHE A 106 20.66 8.23 0.41
C PHE A 106 21.68 9.36 0.13
N ALA A 107 21.19 10.57 -0.13
CA ALA A 107 22.07 11.73 -0.37
C ALA A 107 22.93 12.06 0.86
N ALA A 108 22.34 12.05 2.07
CA ALA A 108 23.05 12.26 3.32
C ALA A 108 24.13 11.18 3.56
N THR A 109 23.78 9.92 3.29
CA THR A 109 24.71 8.79 3.43
C THR A 109 25.83 8.85 2.42
N ALA A 110 25.55 9.18 1.15
CA ALA A 110 26.55 9.36 0.12
C ALA A 110 27.51 10.51 0.45
N PHE A 111 26.99 11.65 0.92
CA PHE A 111 27.78 12.78 1.36
C PHE A 111 28.69 12.43 2.56
N ALA A 112 28.13 11.79 3.60
CA ALA A 112 28.90 11.33 4.75
C ALA A 112 30.03 10.36 4.32
N SER A 113 29.75 9.44 3.42
CA SER A 113 30.70 8.47 2.90
C SER A 113 31.85 9.15 2.12
N TYR A 114 31.53 10.19 1.35
CA TYR A 114 32.53 10.98 0.65
C TYR A 114 33.49 11.71 1.62
N GLN A 115 32.96 12.27 2.71
CA GLN A 115 33.77 12.96 3.74
C GLN A 115 34.73 12.02 4.47
N VAL A 116 34.39 10.75 4.61
CA VAL A 116 35.19 9.74 5.32
C VAL A 116 35.85 8.72 4.42
N LYS A 117 35.97 9.02 3.11
CA LYS A 117 36.56 8.11 2.11
C LYS A 117 37.91 7.51 2.54
N ASP A 118 38.71 8.26 3.32
CA ASP A 118 40.03 7.83 3.80
C ASP A 118 39.98 6.95 5.08
N LYS A 119 38.80 6.73 5.67
CA LYS A 119 38.60 5.94 6.88
C LYS A 119 37.77 4.70 6.59
N SER A 120 38.40 3.64 6.10
CA SER A 120 37.72 2.41 5.65
C SER A 120 36.77 1.82 6.71
N LEU A 121 37.15 1.85 8.01
CA LEU A 121 36.32 1.34 9.10
C LEU A 121 35.03 2.15 9.25
N VAL A 122 35.12 3.49 9.16
CA VAL A 122 33.94 4.38 9.23
C VAL A 122 33.03 4.16 8.00
N LEU A 123 33.61 3.97 6.83
CA LEU A 123 32.85 3.68 5.60
C LEU A 123 32.05 2.37 5.74
N ILE A 124 32.67 1.32 6.31
CA ILE A 124 31.98 0.04 6.58
C ILE A 124 30.83 0.26 7.57
N LEU A 125 31.04 1.04 8.65
CA LEU A 125 29.99 1.32 9.61
C LEU A 125 28.79 2.05 8.99
N ILE A 126 29.05 3.03 8.10
CA ILE A 126 28.00 3.74 7.35
C ILE A 126 27.26 2.76 6.42
N LEU A 127 27.96 1.86 5.73
CA LEU A 127 27.35 0.85 4.87
C LEU A 127 26.43 -0.07 5.67
N VAL A 128 26.85 -0.53 6.84
CA VAL A 128 26.02 -1.37 7.71
C VAL A 128 24.79 -0.59 8.17
N GLY A 129 24.95 0.66 8.62
CA GLY A 129 23.83 1.50 9.04
C GLY A 129 22.81 1.74 7.93
N TYR A 130 23.28 2.03 6.71
CA TYR A 130 22.39 2.19 5.55
C TYR A 130 21.71 0.88 5.15
N SER A 131 22.39 -0.26 5.27
CA SER A 131 21.79 -1.58 5.01
C SER A 131 20.67 -1.89 6.00
N LEU A 132 20.87 -1.61 7.29
CA LEU A 132 19.83 -1.76 8.33
C LEU A 132 18.64 -0.84 8.07
N TYR A 133 18.88 0.42 7.71
CA TYR A 133 17.82 1.35 7.34
C TYR A 133 17.01 0.81 6.15
N THR A 134 17.68 0.36 5.09
CA THR A 134 17.01 -0.21 3.90
C THR A 134 16.20 -1.46 4.25
N PHE A 135 16.72 -2.33 5.13
CA PHE A 135 16.00 -3.51 5.59
C PHE A 135 14.70 -3.13 6.33
N ILE A 136 14.76 -2.16 7.24
CA ILE A 136 13.57 -1.66 7.97
C ILE A 136 12.57 -1.06 6.98
N ALA A 137 13.03 -0.23 6.02
CA ALA A 137 12.17 0.36 5.00
C ALA A 137 11.43 -0.69 4.16
N ILE A 138 12.12 -1.76 3.74
CA ILE A 138 11.50 -2.88 3.03
C ILE A 138 10.47 -3.61 3.90
N LYS A 139 10.73 -3.78 5.20
CA LYS A 139 9.77 -4.38 6.14
C LYS A 139 8.49 -3.55 6.24
N ILE A 140 8.60 -2.23 6.32
CA ILE A 140 7.44 -1.32 6.34
C ILE A 140 6.64 -1.43 5.03
N LEU A 141 7.32 -1.43 3.87
CA LEU A 141 6.66 -1.63 2.57
C LEU A 141 5.95 -2.99 2.48
N ASN A 142 6.50 -4.05 3.06
CA ASN A 142 5.87 -5.36 3.09
C ASN A 142 4.59 -5.36 3.95
N ILE A 143 4.61 -4.69 5.11
CA ILE A 143 3.42 -4.52 5.95
C ILE A 143 2.34 -3.73 5.21
N THR A 144 2.71 -2.64 4.53
CA THR A 144 1.78 -1.86 3.72
C THR A 144 1.18 -2.70 2.58
N SER A 145 2.00 -3.50 1.88
CA SER A 145 1.53 -4.43 0.84
C SER A 145 0.53 -5.45 1.38
N TYR A 146 0.82 -6.02 2.55
CA TYR A 146 -0.07 -6.98 3.22
C TYR A 146 -1.41 -6.33 3.63
N ASN A 147 -1.39 -5.12 4.18
CA ASN A 147 -2.61 -4.40 4.54
C ASN A 147 -3.50 -4.12 3.31
N VAL A 148 -2.89 -3.76 2.19
CA VAL A 148 -3.60 -3.52 0.93
C VAL A 148 -4.18 -4.82 0.36
N GLU A 149 -3.49 -5.93 0.50
CA GLU A 149 -3.98 -7.26 0.08
C GLU A 149 -5.15 -7.73 0.95
N CYS A 150 -5.09 -7.55 2.27
CA CYS A 150 -6.20 -7.85 3.17
C CYS A 150 -7.44 -7.04 2.78
N LEU A 151 -7.28 -5.74 2.53
CA LEU A 151 -8.36 -4.87 2.09
C LEU A 151 -8.99 -5.33 0.77
N GLU A 152 -8.18 -5.74 -0.20
CA GLU A 152 -8.67 -6.27 -1.49
C GLU A 152 -9.48 -7.55 -1.31
N ASN A 153 -9.03 -8.45 -0.43
CA ASN A 153 -9.75 -9.68 -0.13
C ASN A 153 -11.11 -9.40 0.53
N ASP A 154 -11.17 -8.40 1.43
CA ASP A 154 -12.44 -8.02 2.08
C ASP A 154 -13.41 -7.40 1.07
N ILE A 155 -12.92 -6.52 0.19
CA ILE A 155 -13.71 -5.92 -0.90
C ILE A 155 -14.24 -6.99 -1.85
N THR A 156 -13.43 -7.98 -2.20
CA THR A 156 -13.84 -9.07 -3.10
C THR A 156 -14.95 -9.93 -2.48
N LYS A 157 -14.84 -10.24 -1.19
CA LYS A 157 -15.90 -10.97 -0.46
C LYS A 157 -17.20 -10.18 -0.40
N GLU A 158 -17.11 -8.88 -0.15
CA GLU A 158 -18.29 -8.01 -0.08
C GLU A 158 -18.98 -7.89 -1.45
N GLU A 159 -18.20 -7.74 -2.54
CA GLU A 159 -18.70 -7.75 -3.92
C GLU A 159 -19.44 -9.07 -4.23
N GLU A 160 -18.87 -10.20 -3.81
CA GLU A 160 -19.51 -11.51 -3.99
C GLU A 160 -20.82 -11.65 -3.22
N ILE A 161 -20.87 -11.17 -1.97
CA ILE A 161 -22.09 -11.16 -1.15
C ILE A 161 -23.17 -10.30 -1.82
N ILE A 162 -22.84 -9.10 -2.29
CA ILE A 162 -23.77 -8.19 -2.95
C ILE A 162 -24.27 -8.81 -4.26
N LYS A 163 -23.39 -9.39 -5.08
CA LYS A 163 -23.74 -10.04 -6.33
C LYS A 163 -24.68 -11.23 -6.13
N ASN A 164 -24.45 -12.04 -5.10
CA ASN A 164 -25.28 -13.20 -4.81
C ASN A 164 -26.64 -12.82 -4.20
N SER A 165 -26.69 -11.78 -3.38
CA SER A 165 -27.91 -11.38 -2.67
C SER A 165 -28.79 -10.42 -3.46
N TYR A 166 -28.19 -9.58 -4.34
CA TYR A 166 -28.86 -8.48 -5.05
C TYR A 166 -28.45 -8.40 -6.52
N SER A 167 -28.47 -9.53 -7.23
CA SER A 167 -27.96 -9.65 -8.60
C SER A 167 -28.56 -8.65 -9.59
N LYS A 168 -29.84 -8.24 -9.42
CA LYS A 168 -30.52 -7.26 -10.26
C LYS A 168 -29.96 -5.84 -10.14
N ASN A 169 -29.43 -5.50 -8.98
CA ASN A 169 -29.00 -4.15 -8.63
C ASN A 169 -27.47 -4.04 -8.44
N HIS A 170 -26.72 -5.10 -8.79
CA HIS A 170 -25.27 -5.16 -8.66
C HIS A 170 -24.58 -4.01 -9.42
N ASN A 171 -25.11 -3.62 -10.57
CA ASN A 171 -24.56 -2.55 -11.42
C ASN A 171 -24.46 -1.20 -10.67
N ASP A 172 -25.32 -0.95 -9.67
CA ASP A 172 -25.26 0.29 -8.85
C ASP A 172 -23.99 0.39 -8.01
N PHE A 173 -23.33 -0.74 -7.75
CA PHE A 173 -22.12 -0.84 -6.94
C PHE A 173 -20.85 -1.08 -7.76
N GLU A 174 -20.97 -1.56 -9.00
CA GLU A 174 -19.87 -1.99 -9.84
C GLU A 174 -18.83 -0.88 -10.07
N GLU A 175 -19.30 0.33 -10.33
CA GLU A 175 -18.41 1.50 -10.53
C GLU A 175 -17.58 1.81 -9.29
N ASP A 176 -18.16 1.69 -8.09
CA ASP A 176 -17.47 1.93 -6.84
C ASP A 176 -16.42 0.84 -6.55
N PHE A 177 -16.75 -0.43 -6.77
CA PHE A 177 -15.80 -1.54 -6.67
C PHE A 177 -14.64 -1.40 -7.65
N GLU A 178 -14.91 -1.00 -8.89
CA GLU A 178 -13.88 -0.78 -9.89
C GLU A 178 -12.94 0.38 -9.49
N LYS A 179 -13.47 1.48 -8.96
CA LYS A 179 -12.67 2.60 -8.45
C LYS A 179 -11.73 2.18 -7.32
N ILE A 180 -12.25 1.41 -6.36
CA ILE A 180 -11.46 0.92 -5.23
C ILE A 180 -10.36 -0.01 -5.75
N ARG A 181 -10.68 -0.97 -6.62
CA ARG A 181 -9.74 -1.92 -7.21
C ARG A 181 -8.63 -1.22 -8.02
N LYS A 182 -8.98 -0.22 -8.83
CA LYS A 182 -8.00 0.61 -9.55
C LYS A 182 -7.04 1.33 -8.59
N LYS A 183 -7.56 1.89 -7.49
CA LYS A 183 -6.74 2.58 -6.48
C LYS A 183 -5.82 1.61 -5.76
N THR A 184 -6.33 0.43 -5.39
CA THR A 184 -5.58 -0.67 -4.76
C THR A 184 -4.41 -1.14 -5.64
N ASN A 185 -4.66 -1.38 -6.94
CA ASN A 185 -3.63 -1.79 -7.88
C ASN A 185 -2.53 -0.74 -8.04
N LYS A 186 -2.88 0.54 -8.13
CA LYS A 186 -1.90 1.63 -8.18
C LYS A 186 -1.00 1.68 -6.94
N ILE A 187 -1.54 1.38 -5.76
CA ILE A 187 -0.75 1.32 -4.52
C ILE A 187 0.21 0.13 -4.55
N LYS A 188 -0.24 -1.05 -4.99
CA LYS A 188 0.61 -2.23 -5.16
C LYS A 188 1.76 -1.97 -6.12
N ASP A 189 1.49 -1.36 -7.26
CA ASP A 189 2.50 -0.98 -8.23
C ASP A 189 3.52 -0.01 -7.63
N LEU A 190 3.06 1.01 -6.91
CA LEU A 190 3.94 1.98 -6.25
C LEU A 190 4.86 1.30 -5.22
N VAL A 191 4.33 0.42 -4.38
CA VAL A 191 5.12 -0.37 -3.41
C VAL A 191 6.18 -1.22 -4.11
N PHE A 192 5.82 -1.85 -5.23
CA PHE A 192 6.75 -2.66 -6.02
C PHE A 192 7.90 -1.82 -6.61
N TYR A 193 7.60 -0.65 -7.20
CA TYR A 193 8.62 0.26 -7.71
C TYR A 193 9.54 0.78 -6.60
N LEU A 194 8.99 1.18 -5.47
CA LEU A 194 9.79 1.65 -4.33
C LEU A 194 10.74 0.59 -3.80
N ARG A 195 10.29 -0.66 -3.72
CA ARG A 195 11.14 -1.78 -3.33
C ARG A 195 12.31 -1.96 -4.29
N ARG A 196 12.07 -1.86 -5.60
CA ARG A 196 13.14 -1.94 -6.60
C ARG A 196 14.13 -0.77 -6.49
N ILE A 197 13.63 0.44 -6.28
CA ILE A 197 14.48 1.62 -6.08
C ILE A 197 15.38 1.45 -4.85
N LEU A 198 14.85 0.99 -3.72
CA LEU A 198 15.62 0.75 -2.51
C LEU A 198 16.75 -0.27 -2.72
N PHE A 199 16.44 -1.39 -3.36
CA PHE A 199 17.48 -2.38 -3.69
C PHE A 199 18.55 -1.81 -4.64
N SER A 200 18.15 -1.06 -5.66
CA SER A 200 19.08 -0.43 -6.60
C SER A 200 19.99 0.58 -5.90
N MET A 201 19.45 1.42 -5.02
CA MET A 201 20.24 2.39 -4.24
C MET A 201 21.22 1.68 -3.29
N LEU A 202 20.78 0.63 -2.60
CA LEU A 202 21.66 -0.16 -1.74
C LEU A 202 22.78 -0.81 -2.54
N PHE A 203 22.48 -1.38 -3.70
CA PHE A 203 23.47 -1.99 -4.58
C PHE A 203 24.50 -0.96 -5.07
N LEU A 204 24.05 0.19 -5.55
CA LEU A 204 24.95 1.27 -5.98
C LEU A 204 25.88 1.73 -4.84
N PHE A 205 25.33 1.88 -3.64
CA PHE A 205 26.11 2.27 -2.48
C PHE A 205 27.11 1.19 -2.06
N PHE A 206 26.75 -0.07 -2.18
CA PHE A 206 27.63 -1.20 -1.92
C PHE A 206 28.82 -1.24 -2.92
N VAL A 207 28.54 -1.09 -4.22
CA VAL A 207 29.59 -1.02 -5.26
C VAL A 207 30.51 0.16 -5.02
N TYR A 208 29.97 1.34 -4.72
CA TYR A 208 30.76 2.53 -4.37
C TYR A 208 31.70 2.27 -3.18
N SER A 209 31.17 1.70 -2.11
CA SER A 209 31.94 1.43 -0.87
C SER A 209 33.07 0.42 -1.13
N ILE A 210 32.80 -0.64 -1.89
CA ILE A 210 33.84 -1.62 -2.26
C ILE A 210 34.92 -0.95 -3.11
N PHE A 211 34.54 -0.16 -4.12
CA PHE A 211 35.47 0.54 -4.96
C PHE A 211 36.42 1.44 -4.15
N GLN A 212 35.91 2.20 -3.21
CA GLN A 212 36.71 3.06 -2.32
C GLN A 212 37.69 2.25 -1.44
N ILE A 213 37.24 1.11 -0.92
CA ILE A 213 38.12 0.25 -0.08
C ILE A 213 39.27 -0.39 -0.90
N LEU A 214 38.94 -0.87 -2.09
CA LEU A 214 39.93 -1.52 -2.98
C LEU A 214 40.95 -0.52 -3.56
N SER A 215 40.49 0.67 -3.98
CA SER A 215 41.36 1.73 -4.50
C SER A 215 42.42 2.13 -3.48
N LYS A 216 42.03 2.27 -2.23
CA LYS A 216 42.98 2.63 -1.17
C LYS A 216 44.00 1.52 -0.86
N LYS A 217 43.62 0.26 -1.01
CA LYS A 217 44.56 -0.86 -0.82
C LYS A 217 45.66 -0.86 -1.91
N SER A 218 45.33 -0.47 -3.14
CA SER A 218 46.27 -0.35 -4.24
C SER A 218 47.30 0.78 -4.03
N GLU A 219 46.84 1.94 -3.53
CA GLU A 219 47.71 3.09 -3.27
C GLU A 219 48.76 2.81 -2.17
N LYS A 220 48.36 2.17 -1.07
CA LYS A 220 49.26 1.72 0.00
C LYS A 220 50.29 0.67 -0.48
N SER A 221 49.91 -0.16 -1.43
CA SER A 221 50.83 -1.17 -2.00
C SER A 221 51.92 -0.53 -2.89
N ILE A 222 51.60 0.56 -3.58
CA ILE A 222 52.56 1.29 -4.44
C ILE A 222 53.54 2.11 -3.58
N ASP A 223 53.04 2.77 -2.49
CA ASP A 223 53.92 3.52 -1.60
C ASP A 223 54.87 2.62 -0.81
N SER A 224 54.49 1.37 -0.56
CA SER A 224 55.38 0.40 0.10
C SER A 224 56.49 -0.17 -0.82
N ILE A 225 56.36 -0.04 -2.14
CA ILE A 225 57.33 -0.49 -3.15
C ILE A 225 58.29 0.65 -3.52
N LEU A 226 57.86 1.89 -3.40
CA LEU A 226 58.74 3.06 -3.56
C LEU A 226 59.64 3.16 -2.32
N ILE A 227 60.89 2.60 -2.44
CA ILE A 227 61.96 2.82 -1.46
C ILE A 227 62.07 4.33 -1.25
N PRO A 228 61.99 4.85 -0.01
CA PRO A 228 62.04 6.28 0.22
C PRO A 228 63.35 6.83 -0.36
N THR A 229 63.21 7.72 -1.32
CA THR A 229 64.34 8.39 -2.00
C THR A 229 65.29 9.08 -1.00
N GLU A 230 64.82 9.40 0.18
CA GLU A 230 65.64 9.88 1.29
C GLU A 230 66.67 8.85 1.82
N LYS A 231 66.29 7.55 1.93
CA LYS A 231 67.23 6.51 2.34
C LYS A 231 68.32 6.29 1.31
N ILE A 232 68.02 6.41 0.03
CA ILE A 232 69.00 6.31 -1.06
C ILE A 232 69.98 7.53 -1.03
N LYS A 233 69.49 8.75 -0.78
CA LYS A 233 70.34 9.92 -0.61
C LYS A 233 71.30 9.76 0.57
N PHE A 234 70.82 9.26 1.70
CA PHE A 234 71.71 9.03 2.89
C PHE A 234 72.78 8.00 2.59
N ILE A 235 72.46 6.87 1.95
CA ILE A 235 73.43 5.81 1.62
C ILE A 235 74.46 6.32 0.59
N VAL A 236 74.06 7.11 -0.40
CA VAL A 236 74.96 7.67 -1.42
C VAL A 236 75.82 8.74 -0.80
N VAL A 237 75.38 9.60 0.08
CA VAL A 237 76.19 10.62 0.75
C VAL A 237 77.21 10.00 1.72
N ASP A 238 76.83 8.98 2.50
CA ASP A 238 77.75 8.27 3.37
C ASP A 238 78.83 7.49 2.59
N SER A 239 78.52 6.86 1.46
CA SER A 239 79.50 6.17 0.62
C SER A 239 80.46 7.13 -0.03
N LEU A 240 80.05 8.32 -0.47
CA LEU A 240 80.88 9.38 -1.01
C LEU A 240 81.78 9.97 0.08
N HIS A 241 81.30 10.19 1.30
CA HIS A 241 82.06 10.71 2.44
C HIS A 241 83.17 9.74 2.86
N ASN A 242 82.91 8.46 2.92
CA ASN A 242 83.88 7.43 3.26
C ASN A 242 84.93 7.24 2.17
N ASN A 243 84.62 7.34 0.87
CA ASN A 243 85.58 7.30 -0.25
C ASN A 243 86.48 8.52 -0.25
N LEU A 244 86.01 9.70 0.07
CA LEU A 244 86.84 10.92 0.16
C LEU A 244 87.77 10.84 1.35
N LYS A 245 87.39 10.29 2.47
CA LYS A 245 88.20 10.07 3.70
C LYS A 245 89.37 9.10 3.36
N HIS A 246 89.10 7.99 2.64
CA HIS A 246 90.14 7.04 2.23
C HIS A 246 91.14 7.61 1.21
N LYS A 247 90.69 8.49 0.33
CA LYS A 247 91.59 9.18 -0.63
C LYS A 247 92.52 10.16 0.05
N ASN A 248 92.05 10.92 1.05
CA ASN A 248 92.87 11.88 1.78
C ASN A 248 93.89 11.20 2.71
N ILE A 249 93.59 10.02 3.24
CA ILE A 249 94.53 9.25 4.06
C ILE A 249 95.69 8.67 3.14
N LYS A 250 95.32 8.23 1.93
CA LYS A 250 96.39 7.76 0.97
C LYS A 250 97.30 8.90 0.44
N ALA A 251 96.74 10.08 0.22
CA ALA A 251 97.55 11.24 -0.24
C ALA A 251 98.53 11.72 0.87
N LYS A 252 98.15 11.63 2.15
CA LYS A 252 99.05 12.03 3.26
C LYS A 252 100.15 11.02 3.58
N LYS A 253 100.03 9.77 3.08
CA LYS A 253 101.08 8.71 3.22
C LYS A 253 102.13 8.72 2.12
N ILE A 254 101.95 9.48 1.06
CA ILE A 254 102.97 9.58 -0.11
C ILE A 254 103.81 10.85 0.01
N SER A 255 103.47 11.77 0.96
CA SER A 255 104.16 13.05 1.18
C SER A 255 105.06 13.01 2.42
N LYS A 256 105.51 11.88 2.90
CA LYS A 256 106.56 11.66 3.83
C LYS A 256 107.60 10.72 3.20
#